data_65beb352e0dd62a7e8db58e5b38cdfe3
#
_entry.id   65beb352e0dd62a7e8db58e5b38cdfe3
#
_cell.length_a   1.000
_cell.length_b   1.000
_cell.length_c   1.000
_cell.angle_alpha   90.00
_cell.angle_beta   90.00
_cell.angle_gamma   90.00
#
_symmetry.space_group_name_H-M   'P 1'
#
loop_
_entity.id
_entity.type
_entity.pdbx_description
1 polymer ?
#
loop_
_entity_poly.entity_id
_entity_poly.type
_entity_poly.pdbx_seq_one_letter_code
_entity_poly.pdbx_strand_id
1 'polypeptide(L)'
;KVSIDTATVTDILPLGEIDRSAEGFGLDVSDDDQEIHIKTWDGVVGLYLPDAIQAYSAGGSTYLVTANEGDARAWGEDNDAYWGAEGEDCMGDASQGFVEEFRVKHLVHASGFDRRCGDDLPPQLRELGAGALLDPAVFGYCGASAGDPGDCREDDVLGRLNITWVMGYKTDEAGSPLMYNDAGELDQAGTRIMYDTLYSYGGRSFSIRDENGNLVFDSGDQIEQFLASEECRLGTNRSIACQDYFNSGHDEINAMDSRSDAKGPEPEGLTIGAIGDKTFLFMALERMGGILVYDITDPQQPQRLDYLNSRNFWGGGGDGADIEDLIDDGLLAESDVGAVVGDLGPEGLVFIPASDSPSGMPLLVVGNEVSGTTSVYEVETLFDEE
;
A
#
# COMPACT_ATOMS: atom_id res chain seq x y z
N LYS A 1 11.80 -11.36 -17.69
CA LYS A 1 12.91 -10.83 -18.52
C LYS A 1 12.46 -10.77 -19.97
N VAL A 2 12.97 -9.78 -20.71
CA VAL A 2 12.69 -9.60 -22.15
C VAL A 2 14.01 -9.50 -22.88
N SER A 3 14.15 -10.27 -23.96
CA SER A 3 15.27 -10.10 -24.89
C SER A 3 14.97 -8.94 -25.84
N ILE A 4 15.80 -7.90 -25.80
CA ILE A 4 15.67 -6.74 -26.70
C ILE A 4 15.96 -7.14 -28.13
N ASP A 5 16.95 -8.03 -28.35
CA ASP A 5 17.35 -8.47 -29.68
C ASP A 5 16.26 -9.25 -30.44
N THR A 6 15.48 -10.03 -29.70
CA THR A 6 14.42 -10.90 -30.28
C THR A 6 13.01 -10.40 -30.00
N ALA A 7 12.85 -9.34 -29.18
CA ALA A 7 11.58 -8.81 -28.69
C ALA A 7 10.66 -9.92 -28.08
N THR A 8 11.28 -10.85 -27.34
CA THR A 8 10.56 -11.98 -26.72
C THR A 8 10.71 -11.97 -25.21
N VAL A 9 9.64 -12.38 -24.51
CA VAL A 9 9.71 -12.69 -23.08
C VAL A 9 10.52 -13.99 -22.92
N THR A 10 11.62 -13.94 -22.18
CA THR A 10 12.48 -15.10 -21.90
C THR A 10 12.15 -15.76 -20.59
N ASP A 11 11.79 -14.97 -19.58
CA ASP A 11 11.48 -15.46 -18.24
C ASP A 11 10.38 -14.61 -17.60
N ILE A 12 9.51 -15.24 -16.81
CA ILE A 12 8.61 -14.62 -15.86
C ILE A 12 9.08 -15.05 -14.47
N LEU A 13 9.47 -14.08 -13.66
CA LEU A 13 10.01 -14.32 -12.32
C LEU A 13 8.96 -13.89 -11.30
N PRO A 14 8.30 -14.84 -10.58
CA PRO A 14 7.36 -14.48 -9.55
C PRO A 14 8.09 -13.80 -8.39
N LEU A 15 7.52 -12.74 -7.85
CA LEU A 15 8.10 -12.00 -6.73
C LEU A 15 7.88 -12.72 -5.39
N GLY A 16 6.89 -13.63 -5.33
CA GLY A 16 6.45 -14.25 -4.09
C GLY A 16 5.44 -13.38 -3.35
N GLU A 17 5.30 -13.63 -2.08
CA GLU A 17 4.34 -13.00 -1.18
C GLU A 17 4.98 -12.79 0.20
N ILE A 18 4.41 -11.91 1.01
CA ILE A 18 4.92 -11.52 2.33
C ILE A 18 4.06 -12.19 3.40
N ASP A 19 4.66 -13.04 4.21
CA ASP A 19 4.00 -13.62 5.38
C ASP A 19 3.91 -12.57 6.51
N ARG A 20 2.72 -12.03 6.74
CA ARG A 20 2.47 -11.01 7.76
C ARG A 20 2.48 -11.56 9.20
N SER A 21 2.58 -12.87 9.36
CA SER A 21 2.81 -13.49 10.68
C SER A 21 4.27 -13.46 11.12
N ALA A 22 5.20 -13.21 10.19
CA ALA A 22 6.63 -13.20 10.48
C ALA A 22 7.05 -11.92 11.21
N GLU A 23 8.02 -12.04 12.15
CA GLU A 23 8.63 -10.90 12.84
C GLU A 23 9.30 -9.95 11.83
N GLY A 24 9.03 -8.64 11.94
CA GLY A 24 9.55 -7.61 11.03
C GLY A 24 8.71 -7.42 9.76
N PHE A 25 7.52 -8.06 9.69
CA PHE A 25 6.57 -7.93 8.58
C PHE A 25 5.15 -7.60 9.06
N GLY A 26 5.05 -7.01 10.24
CA GLY A 26 3.79 -6.48 10.76
C GLY A 26 3.21 -5.38 9.90
N LEU A 27 1.98 -5.01 10.17
CA LEU A 27 1.33 -3.83 9.62
C LEU A 27 0.23 -3.35 10.57
N ASP A 28 -0.11 -2.09 10.48
CA ASP A 28 -1.35 -1.55 10.99
C ASP A 28 -2.48 -1.87 10.01
N VAL A 29 -3.64 -2.26 10.50
CA VAL A 29 -4.75 -2.75 9.66
C VAL A 29 -6.05 -1.95 9.84
N SER A 30 -6.05 -0.96 10.74
CA SER A 30 -7.23 -0.18 11.05
C SER A 30 -6.98 1.32 10.85
N ASP A 31 -7.95 2.00 10.28
CA ASP A 31 -8.04 3.45 10.14
C ASP A 31 -9.08 4.05 11.11
N ASP A 32 -9.75 3.20 11.90
CA ASP A 32 -10.92 3.61 12.69
C ASP A 32 -10.67 3.57 14.21
N ASP A 33 -9.54 2.98 14.65
CA ASP A 33 -9.17 2.94 16.07
C ASP A 33 -8.35 4.16 16.53
N GLN A 34 -7.81 4.96 15.59
CA GLN A 34 -6.98 6.16 15.82
C GLN A 34 -5.76 5.88 16.69
N GLU A 35 -5.25 4.68 16.65
CA GLU A 35 -4.06 4.22 17.38
C GLU A 35 -3.07 3.58 16.38
N ILE A 36 -1.80 3.62 16.68
CA ILE A 36 -0.77 2.97 15.87
C ILE A 36 -0.56 1.55 16.39
N HIS A 37 -1.05 0.57 15.66
CA HIS A 37 -1.03 -0.84 16.05
C HIS A 37 -0.27 -1.74 15.07
N ILE A 38 0.99 -1.46 14.80
CA ILE A 38 1.84 -2.30 13.93
C ILE A 38 2.13 -3.63 14.63
N LYS A 39 1.50 -4.71 14.16
CA LYS A 39 1.68 -6.06 14.70
C LYS A 39 1.63 -7.12 13.60
N THR A 40 2.04 -8.33 13.92
CA THR A 40 1.95 -9.49 13.03
C THR A 40 0.55 -10.11 13.07
N TRP A 41 0.15 -10.72 11.93
CA TRP A 41 -1.19 -11.24 11.73
C TRP A 41 -1.16 -12.62 11.09
N ASP A 42 -1.57 -13.65 11.84
CA ASP A 42 -1.69 -15.01 11.30
C ASP A 42 -2.76 -15.07 10.19
N GLY A 43 -2.44 -15.74 9.08
CA GLY A 43 -3.35 -15.89 7.95
C GLY A 43 -3.48 -14.67 7.05
N VAL A 44 -2.73 -13.59 7.32
CA VAL A 44 -2.63 -12.42 6.43
C VAL A 44 -1.34 -12.51 5.61
N VAL A 45 -1.44 -12.22 4.33
CA VAL A 45 -0.33 -12.25 3.37
C VAL A 45 -0.34 -10.96 2.56
N GLY A 46 0.82 -10.33 2.40
CA GLY A 46 1.00 -9.16 1.55
C GLY A 46 1.40 -9.54 0.13
N LEU A 47 0.75 -8.95 -0.86
CA LEU A 47 1.19 -8.99 -2.25
C LEU A 47 2.20 -7.86 -2.48
N TYR A 48 3.36 -8.14 -3.08
CA TYR A 48 4.39 -7.11 -3.30
C TYR A 48 3.88 -5.94 -4.14
N LEU A 49 3.26 -6.22 -5.27
CA LEU A 49 2.66 -5.25 -6.21
C LEU A 49 3.53 -3.97 -6.36
N PRO A 50 4.76 -4.10 -6.90
CA PRO A 50 5.65 -2.95 -7.01
C PRO A 50 5.13 -1.98 -8.07
N ASP A 51 5.14 -0.67 -7.74
CA ASP A 51 4.89 0.39 -8.69
C ASP A 51 6.16 0.77 -9.44
N ALA A 52 7.22 1.12 -8.74
CA ALA A 52 8.48 1.51 -9.34
C ALA A 52 9.56 0.41 -9.25
N ILE A 53 10.43 0.39 -10.27
CA ILE A 53 11.59 -0.50 -10.33
C ILE A 53 12.78 0.20 -10.95
N GLN A 54 13.98 0.06 -10.32
CA GLN A 54 15.24 0.53 -10.89
C GLN A 54 16.36 -0.49 -10.66
N ALA A 55 17.33 -0.54 -11.58
CA ALA A 55 18.50 -1.40 -11.47
C ALA A 55 19.74 -0.61 -11.06
N TYR A 56 20.63 -1.25 -10.28
CA TYR A 56 21.96 -0.74 -9.98
C TYR A 56 23.00 -1.87 -9.92
N SER A 57 24.26 -1.51 -9.83
CA SER A 57 25.35 -2.49 -9.72
C SER A 57 26.09 -2.32 -8.40
N ALA A 58 26.30 -3.42 -7.70
CA ALA A 58 27.12 -3.48 -6.49
C ALA A 58 27.98 -4.75 -6.50
N GLY A 59 29.25 -4.64 -6.14
CA GLY A 59 30.17 -5.78 -6.08
C GLY A 59 30.33 -6.56 -7.40
N GLY A 60 30.01 -5.94 -8.55
CA GLY A 60 30.09 -6.55 -9.89
C GLY A 60 28.84 -7.36 -10.28
N SER A 61 27.79 -7.35 -9.46
CA SER A 61 26.48 -7.94 -9.74
C SER A 61 25.42 -6.86 -9.99
N THR A 62 24.35 -7.20 -10.72
CA THR A 62 23.22 -6.31 -10.94
C THR A 62 22.12 -6.66 -9.95
N TYR A 63 21.54 -5.62 -9.35
CA TYR A 63 20.42 -5.71 -8.45
C TYR A 63 19.24 -4.87 -8.96
N LEU A 64 18.04 -5.26 -8.58
CA LEU A 64 16.79 -4.55 -8.85
C LEU A 64 16.23 -4.07 -7.52
N VAL A 65 15.84 -2.82 -7.46
CA VAL A 65 15.10 -2.24 -6.31
C VAL A 65 13.68 -2.00 -6.74
N THR A 66 12.72 -2.41 -5.92
CA THR A 66 11.29 -2.15 -6.13
C THR A 66 10.71 -1.40 -4.94
N ALA A 67 9.87 -0.41 -5.22
CA ALA A 67 8.97 0.19 -4.24
C ALA A 67 7.66 -0.59 -4.30
N ASN A 68 7.23 -1.15 -3.18
CA ASN A 68 6.13 -2.12 -3.11
C ASN A 68 4.88 -1.44 -2.54
N GLU A 69 4.31 -0.57 -3.32
CA GLU A 69 3.13 0.23 -2.98
C GLU A 69 1.90 -0.65 -2.80
N GLY A 70 1.53 -1.34 -3.87
CA GLY A 70 0.34 -2.18 -3.97
C GLY A 70 -0.89 -1.41 -4.44
N ASP A 71 -1.53 -1.93 -5.48
CA ASP A 71 -2.79 -1.36 -5.94
C ASP A 71 -3.80 -2.45 -6.31
N ALA A 72 -5.08 -2.12 -6.08
CA ALA A 72 -6.19 -3.00 -6.44
C ALA A 72 -6.60 -2.75 -7.89
N ARG A 73 -6.98 -3.82 -8.58
CA ARG A 73 -7.56 -3.67 -9.91
C ARG A 73 -8.99 -3.18 -9.77
N ALA A 74 -9.25 -1.98 -10.29
CA ALA A 74 -10.59 -1.42 -10.36
C ALA A 74 -10.81 -0.76 -11.73
N TRP A 75 -11.98 -0.94 -12.28
CA TRP A 75 -12.49 -0.20 -13.44
C TRP A 75 -14.01 -0.27 -13.46
N GLY A 76 -14.63 0.84 -13.81
CA GLY A 76 -16.09 0.97 -13.83
C GLY A 76 -16.70 1.10 -12.45
N GLU A 77 -15.92 1.48 -11.44
CA GLU A 77 -16.37 1.80 -10.10
C GLU A 77 -17.35 2.98 -10.07
N ASP A 78 -17.24 3.91 -11.01
CA ASP A 78 -18.18 5.04 -11.18
C ASP A 78 -19.42 4.67 -12.02
N ASN A 79 -19.56 3.41 -12.41
CA ASN A 79 -20.64 2.98 -13.28
C ASN A 79 -21.81 2.39 -12.50
N ASP A 80 -22.92 3.13 -12.42
CA ASP A 80 -24.18 2.70 -11.78
C ASP A 80 -24.67 1.34 -12.27
N ALA A 81 -24.41 0.97 -13.53
CA ALA A 81 -24.79 -0.33 -14.06
C ALA A 81 -23.95 -1.47 -13.48
N TYR A 82 -22.70 -1.20 -13.06
CA TYR A 82 -21.84 -2.18 -12.41
C TYR A 82 -22.35 -2.54 -11.03
N TRP A 83 -22.68 -1.55 -10.21
CA TRP A 83 -23.16 -1.78 -8.85
C TRP A 83 -24.63 -2.20 -8.79
N GLY A 84 -25.45 -1.73 -9.71
CA GLY A 84 -26.88 -1.79 -9.68
C GLY A 84 -27.50 -0.49 -9.13
N ALA A 85 -28.76 -0.24 -9.47
CA ALA A 85 -29.45 0.97 -9.03
C ALA A 85 -29.64 0.99 -7.50
N GLU A 86 -29.42 2.14 -6.90
CA GLU A 86 -29.60 2.38 -5.48
C GLU A 86 -31.04 2.02 -5.04
N GLY A 87 -31.17 1.07 -4.11
CA GLY A 87 -32.45 0.65 -3.56
C GLY A 87 -33.23 -0.41 -4.36
N GLU A 88 -32.69 -0.94 -5.44
CA GLU A 88 -33.22 -2.06 -6.21
C GLU A 88 -32.49 -3.39 -5.87
N ASP A 89 -32.80 -4.50 -6.56
CA ASP A 89 -32.48 -5.88 -6.20
C ASP A 89 -30.95 -6.28 -6.21
N CYS A 90 -30.00 -5.39 -6.00
CA CYS A 90 -28.55 -5.67 -5.98
C CYS A 90 -28.03 -6.43 -7.20
N MET A 91 -28.61 -6.19 -8.35
CA MET A 91 -28.32 -6.94 -9.58
C MET A 91 -27.44 -6.13 -10.52
N GLY A 92 -26.26 -5.68 -10.00
CA GLY A 92 -25.24 -5.07 -10.84
C GLY A 92 -24.78 -6.02 -11.94
N ASP A 93 -24.29 -5.45 -13.05
CA ASP A 93 -23.82 -6.20 -14.22
C ASP A 93 -22.31 -6.39 -14.15
N ALA A 94 -21.85 -7.59 -13.84
CA ALA A 94 -20.46 -8.00 -13.80
C ALA A 94 -19.66 -7.70 -15.09
N SER A 95 -20.34 -7.48 -16.23
CA SER A 95 -19.70 -7.14 -17.49
C SER A 95 -19.36 -5.66 -17.64
N GLN A 96 -19.85 -4.79 -16.74
CA GLN A 96 -19.71 -3.35 -16.81
C GLN A 96 -18.53 -2.80 -15.99
N GLY A 97 -17.87 -3.64 -15.17
CA GLY A 97 -16.75 -3.23 -14.34
C GLY A 97 -16.14 -4.40 -13.58
N PHE A 98 -15.18 -4.08 -12.74
CA PHE A 98 -14.53 -5.00 -11.82
C PHE A 98 -13.90 -4.20 -10.69
N VAL A 99 -14.16 -4.56 -9.45
CA VAL A 99 -13.50 -4.04 -8.26
C VAL A 99 -12.97 -5.21 -7.45
N GLU A 100 -11.67 -5.22 -7.23
CA GLU A 100 -10.98 -6.34 -6.59
C GLU A 100 -10.98 -6.25 -5.07
N GLU A 101 -10.90 -5.05 -4.53
CA GLU A 101 -10.78 -4.84 -3.09
C GLU A 101 -12.13 -4.99 -2.38
N PHE A 102 -12.05 -5.51 -1.16
CA PHE A 102 -13.20 -5.60 -0.27
C PHE A 102 -12.74 -5.67 1.19
N ARG A 103 -13.44 -4.98 2.09
CA ARG A 103 -13.09 -4.99 3.52
C ARG A 103 -13.50 -6.29 4.19
N VAL A 104 -12.64 -6.78 5.08
CA VAL A 104 -12.88 -8.03 5.81
C VAL A 104 -14.21 -8.01 6.55
N LYS A 105 -14.58 -6.92 7.24
CA LYS A 105 -15.85 -6.84 7.99
C LYS A 105 -17.10 -7.00 7.12
N HIS A 106 -17.00 -6.64 5.85
CA HIS A 106 -18.10 -6.80 4.90
C HIS A 106 -18.07 -8.15 4.18
N LEU A 107 -16.89 -8.74 4.05
CA LEU A 107 -16.69 -10.07 3.48
C LEU A 107 -17.24 -11.16 4.41
N VAL A 108 -16.90 -11.10 5.70
CA VAL A 108 -17.19 -12.14 6.68
C VAL A 108 -18.24 -11.65 7.68
N HIS A 109 -19.48 -12.06 7.46
CA HIS A 109 -20.60 -11.76 8.35
C HIS A 109 -21.51 -12.97 8.51
N ALA A 110 -22.07 -13.17 9.71
CA ALA A 110 -22.90 -14.33 10.02
C ALA A 110 -24.12 -14.46 9.09
N SER A 111 -24.66 -13.35 8.59
CA SER A 111 -25.83 -13.35 7.69
C SER A 111 -25.49 -13.31 6.19
N GLY A 112 -24.23 -13.41 5.80
CA GLY A 112 -23.79 -13.22 4.41
C GLY A 112 -22.87 -12.01 4.27
N PHE A 113 -22.72 -11.48 3.07
CA PHE A 113 -21.98 -10.22 2.89
C PHE A 113 -22.71 -9.06 3.59
N ASP A 114 -21.97 -8.27 4.37
CA ASP A 114 -22.54 -7.16 5.15
C ASP A 114 -22.48 -5.85 4.33
N ARG A 115 -23.03 -5.90 3.14
CA ARG A 115 -23.18 -4.73 2.27
C ARG A 115 -24.54 -4.68 1.64
N ARG A 116 -25.03 -3.49 1.44
CA ARG A 116 -26.32 -3.22 0.79
C ARG A 116 -26.16 -3.23 -0.71
N CYS A 117 -27.26 -3.33 -1.42
CA CYS A 117 -27.30 -3.07 -2.84
C CYS A 117 -26.84 -1.65 -3.16
N GLY A 118 -26.02 -1.53 -4.19
CA GLY A 118 -25.42 -0.24 -4.55
C GLY A 118 -24.35 0.27 -3.57
N ASP A 119 -23.91 -0.58 -2.66
CA ASP A 119 -23.00 -0.25 -1.58
C ASP A 119 -21.76 -1.14 -1.67
N ASP A 120 -21.09 -1.06 -2.81
CA ASP A 120 -19.78 -1.59 -3.11
C ASP A 120 -19.58 -3.11 -3.02
N LEU A 121 -20.66 -3.90 -3.10
CA LEU A 121 -20.55 -5.35 -3.20
C LEU A 121 -20.31 -5.77 -4.66
N PRO A 122 -19.09 -6.20 -5.05
CA PRO A 122 -18.80 -6.56 -6.42
C PRO A 122 -19.74 -7.65 -6.95
N PRO A 123 -20.35 -7.46 -8.13
CA PRO A 123 -21.22 -8.48 -8.73
C PRO A 123 -20.55 -9.83 -8.87
N GLN A 124 -19.26 -9.87 -9.23
CA GLN A 124 -18.50 -11.10 -9.37
C GLN A 124 -18.29 -11.82 -8.03
N LEU A 125 -18.13 -11.09 -6.91
CA LEU A 125 -18.05 -11.70 -5.58
C LEU A 125 -19.37 -12.39 -5.21
N ARG A 126 -20.50 -11.80 -5.57
CA ARG A 126 -21.81 -12.43 -5.39
C ARG A 126 -22.00 -13.71 -6.22
N GLU A 127 -21.34 -13.80 -7.37
CA GLU A 127 -21.37 -15.03 -8.19
C GLU A 127 -20.60 -16.18 -7.52
N LEU A 128 -19.61 -15.89 -6.66
CA LEU A 128 -18.88 -16.90 -5.91
C LEU A 128 -19.70 -17.48 -4.74
N GLY A 129 -20.58 -16.69 -4.13
CA GLY A 129 -21.37 -17.13 -2.98
C GLY A 129 -22.27 -16.04 -2.41
N ALA A 130 -22.98 -16.37 -1.34
CA ALA A 130 -23.84 -15.44 -0.60
C ALA A 130 -23.15 -14.85 0.65
N GLY A 131 -21.87 -15.14 0.85
CA GLY A 131 -21.07 -14.67 1.97
C GLY A 131 -19.81 -15.51 2.13
N ALA A 132 -18.92 -15.06 2.99
CA ALA A 132 -17.67 -15.75 3.30
C ALA A 132 -17.56 -16.11 4.77
N LEU A 133 -16.71 -17.08 5.06
CA LEU A 133 -16.31 -17.55 6.38
C LEU A 133 -14.79 -17.46 6.49
N LEU A 134 -14.28 -17.36 7.71
CA LEU A 134 -12.87 -17.54 8.02
C LEU A 134 -12.63 -18.96 8.53
N ASP A 135 -11.50 -19.56 8.14
CA ASP A 135 -11.11 -20.87 8.66
C ASP A 135 -10.73 -20.77 10.14
N PRO A 136 -11.46 -21.43 11.06
CA PRO A 136 -11.14 -21.37 12.49
C PRO A 136 -9.78 -21.94 12.85
N ALA A 137 -9.20 -22.80 11.98
CA ALA A 137 -7.88 -23.35 12.19
C ALA A 137 -6.77 -22.28 12.03
N VAL A 138 -7.04 -21.23 11.25
CA VAL A 138 -6.13 -20.10 11.02
C VAL A 138 -6.54 -18.91 11.89
N PHE A 139 -7.80 -18.49 11.82
CA PHE A 139 -8.30 -17.25 12.43
C PHE A 139 -8.93 -17.44 13.83
N GLY A 140 -8.70 -18.60 14.46
CA GLY A 140 -9.18 -18.85 15.82
C GLY A 140 -8.59 -17.92 16.88
N TYR A 141 -7.44 -17.29 16.60
CA TYR A 141 -6.80 -16.32 17.51
C TYR A 141 -7.64 -15.04 17.72
N CYS A 142 -8.43 -14.64 16.73
CA CYS A 142 -9.37 -13.52 16.81
C CYS A 142 -10.84 -13.97 16.95
N GLY A 143 -11.05 -15.20 17.40
CA GLY A 143 -12.38 -15.70 17.76
C GLY A 143 -13.18 -16.33 16.63
N ALA A 144 -12.62 -16.49 15.43
CA ALA A 144 -13.30 -17.20 14.35
C ALA A 144 -13.62 -18.64 14.77
N SER A 145 -14.85 -19.05 14.50
CA SER A 145 -15.36 -20.41 14.75
C SER A 145 -16.20 -20.86 13.56
N ALA A 146 -16.66 -22.11 13.57
CA ALA A 146 -17.47 -22.62 12.48
C ALA A 146 -18.75 -21.76 12.30
N GLY A 147 -18.85 -21.09 11.17
CA GLY A 147 -19.98 -20.21 10.82
C GLY A 147 -20.01 -18.82 11.48
N ASP A 148 -19.05 -18.48 12.34
CA ASP A 148 -18.99 -17.19 13.03
C ASP A 148 -17.57 -16.59 12.89
N PRO A 149 -17.41 -15.35 12.36
CA PRO A 149 -16.11 -14.69 12.24
C PRO A 149 -15.51 -14.25 13.58
N GLY A 150 -16.27 -14.22 14.67
CA GLY A 150 -15.82 -13.71 15.96
C GLY A 150 -15.38 -12.25 15.89
N ASP A 151 -14.40 -11.91 16.72
CA ASP A 151 -13.82 -10.54 16.78
C ASP A 151 -12.92 -10.24 15.56
N CYS A 152 -12.63 -11.21 14.67
CA CYS A 152 -11.84 -10.96 13.47
C CYS A 152 -12.44 -9.89 12.54
N ARG A 153 -13.76 -9.66 12.62
CA ARG A 153 -14.45 -8.64 11.83
C ARG A 153 -14.56 -7.27 12.51
N GLU A 154 -14.12 -7.15 13.76
CA GLU A 154 -14.13 -5.87 14.47
C GLU A 154 -13.10 -4.91 13.90
N ASP A 155 -13.41 -3.61 13.98
CA ASP A 155 -12.61 -2.56 13.31
C ASP A 155 -11.21 -2.42 13.91
N ASP A 156 -11.01 -2.73 15.18
CA ASP A 156 -9.73 -2.76 15.89
C ASP A 156 -8.93 -4.10 15.71
N VAL A 157 -9.45 -5.02 14.89
CA VAL A 157 -8.79 -6.30 14.60
C VAL A 157 -8.47 -6.39 13.10
N LEU A 158 -9.25 -7.13 12.31
CA LEU A 158 -9.03 -7.27 10.86
C LEU A 158 -10.16 -6.64 10.04
N GLY A 159 -11.22 -6.16 10.69
CA GLY A 159 -12.45 -5.74 10.02
C GLY A 159 -12.24 -4.65 8.99
N ARG A 160 -11.36 -3.70 9.26
CA ARG A 160 -11.08 -2.58 8.35
C ARG A 160 -10.18 -2.99 7.18
N LEU A 161 -9.32 -3.99 7.33
CA LEU A 161 -8.32 -4.35 6.33
C LEU A 161 -8.94 -4.60 4.96
N ASN A 162 -8.46 -3.88 3.95
CA ASN A 162 -8.77 -4.12 2.55
C ASN A 162 -7.95 -5.30 2.00
N ILE A 163 -8.64 -6.25 1.40
CA ILE A 163 -8.05 -7.46 0.83
C ILE A 163 -8.57 -7.70 -0.59
N THR A 164 -7.84 -8.50 -1.35
CA THR A 164 -8.38 -9.03 -2.60
C THR A 164 -9.32 -10.20 -2.32
N TRP A 165 -10.55 -10.08 -2.78
CA TRP A 165 -11.54 -11.15 -2.62
C TRP A 165 -11.37 -12.28 -3.63
N VAL A 166 -10.54 -12.10 -4.68
CA VAL A 166 -10.42 -13.06 -5.79
C VAL A 166 -9.57 -14.29 -5.46
N MET A 167 -8.87 -14.27 -4.32
CA MET A 167 -7.98 -15.36 -3.90
C MET A 167 -7.98 -15.53 -2.38
N GLY A 168 -7.39 -16.64 -1.91
CA GLY A 168 -7.28 -16.93 -0.47
C GLY A 168 -8.45 -17.74 0.11
N TYR A 169 -9.49 -18.01 -0.66
CA TYR A 169 -10.53 -18.95 -0.28
C TYR A 169 -10.17 -20.38 -0.70
N LYS A 170 -10.66 -21.36 0.06
CA LYS A 170 -10.41 -22.77 -0.18
C LYS A 170 -11.01 -23.24 -1.49
N THR A 171 -10.22 -24.00 -2.26
CA THR A 171 -10.59 -24.55 -3.56
C THR A 171 -10.40 -26.06 -3.60
N ASP A 172 -11.05 -26.70 -4.56
CA ASP A 172 -10.78 -28.09 -4.93
C ASP A 172 -9.51 -28.19 -5.80
N GLU A 173 -9.14 -29.42 -6.20
CA GLU A 173 -7.97 -29.67 -7.05
C GLU A 173 -8.09 -29.03 -8.46
N ALA A 174 -9.28 -28.64 -8.88
CA ALA A 174 -9.52 -27.96 -10.15
C ALA A 174 -9.51 -26.43 -10.02
N GLY A 175 -9.33 -25.89 -8.80
CA GLY A 175 -9.37 -24.46 -8.50
C GLY A 175 -10.77 -23.88 -8.33
N SER A 176 -11.80 -24.72 -8.23
CA SER A 176 -13.17 -24.25 -7.97
C SER A 176 -13.39 -24.02 -6.48
N PRO A 177 -14.14 -22.97 -6.06
CA PRO A 177 -14.41 -22.71 -4.66
C PRO A 177 -15.08 -23.92 -3.97
N LEU A 178 -14.58 -24.26 -2.78
CA LEU A 178 -15.28 -25.17 -1.89
C LEU A 178 -16.43 -24.45 -1.21
N MET A 179 -17.62 -25.05 -1.22
CA MET A 179 -18.82 -24.45 -0.65
C MET A 179 -19.11 -24.98 0.74
N TYR A 180 -19.61 -24.09 1.60
CA TYR A 180 -19.93 -24.37 3.00
C TYR A 180 -21.34 -23.92 3.33
N ASN A 181 -21.96 -24.58 4.31
CA ASN A 181 -23.22 -24.16 4.90
C ASN A 181 -22.98 -23.05 5.98
N ASP A 182 -24.05 -22.49 6.53
CA ASP A 182 -23.97 -21.45 7.57
C ASP A 182 -23.31 -21.91 8.88
N ALA A 183 -23.19 -23.22 9.11
CA ALA A 183 -22.48 -23.79 10.25
C ALA A 183 -20.97 -24.01 9.98
N GLY A 184 -20.48 -23.60 8.82
CA GLY A 184 -19.07 -23.78 8.41
C GLY A 184 -18.71 -25.23 8.05
N GLU A 185 -19.69 -26.09 7.80
CA GLU A 185 -19.46 -27.46 7.35
C GLU A 185 -19.39 -27.50 5.81
N LEU A 186 -18.45 -28.30 5.28
CA LEU A 186 -18.33 -28.50 3.84
C LEU A 186 -19.62 -29.10 3.27
N ASP A 187 -20.26 -28.40 2.36
CA ASP A 187 -21.54 -28.78 1.74
C ASP A 187 -21.60 -28.26 0.30
N GLN A 188 -21.73 -29.19 -0.67
CA GLN A 188 -21.81 -28.80 -2.09
C GLN A 188 -23.08 -27.97 -2.43
N ALA A 189 -24.10 -28.02 -1.58
CA ALA A 189 -25.30 -27.18 -1.70
C ALA A 189 -25.21 -25.90 -0.85
N GLY A 190 -24.10 -25.71 -0.15
CA GLY A 190 -23.81 -24.51 0.64
C GLY A 190 -23.68 -23.27 -0.24
N THR A 191 -23.77 -22.11 0.38
CA THR A 191 -23.72 -20.81 -0.30
C THR A 191 -22.60 -19.93 0.20
N ARG A 192 -21.74 -20.43 1.09
CA ARG A 192 -20.58 -19.70 1.65
C ARG A 192 -19.28 -20.22 1.07
N ILE A 193 -18.34 -19.31 0.83
CA ILE A 193 -16.92 -19.64 0.60
C ILE A 193 -16.17 -19.51 1.92
N MET A 194 -14.97 -20.09 2.06
CA MET A 194 -14.18 -20.01 3.29
C MET A 194 -12.75 -19.61 2.98
N TYR A 195 -12.28 -18.50 3.58
CA TYR A 195 -10.91 -18.03 3.47
C TYR A 195 -10.03 -18.69 4.53
N ASP A 196 -8.89 -19.20 4.13
CA ASP A 196 -7.78 -19.60 5.00
C ASP A 196 -6.59 -18.65 4.89
N THR A 197 -6.63 -17.71 3.94
CA THR A 197 -5.63 -16.66 3.74
C THR A 197 -6.32 -15.37 3.33
N LEU A 198 -5.92 -14.24 3.91
CA LEU A 198 -6.35 -12.91 3.51
C LEU A 198 -5.18 -12.20 2.83
N TYR A 199 -5.34 -11.85 1.56
CA TYR A 199 -4.31 -11.19 0.77
C TYR A 199 -4.51 -9.68 0.77
N SER A 200 -3.62 -8.96 1.48
CA SER A 200 -3.58 -7.49 1.50
C SER A 200 -2.73 -6.94 0.35
N TYR A 201 -2.98 -5.69 0.01
CA TYR A 201 -2.27 -5.00 -1.07
C TYR A 201 -0.96 -4.39 -0.59
N GLY A 202 0.07 -4.49 -1.45
CA GLY A 202 1.36 -3.89 -1.25
C GLY A 202 2.25 -4.53 -0.20
N GLY A 203 3.55 -4.31 -0.39
CA GLY A 203 4.56 -4.67 0.60
C GLY A 203 4.64 -3.68 1.75
N ARG A 204 4.21 -2.44 1.54
CA ARG A 204 4.51 -1.27 2.40
C ARG A 204 6.00 -1.14 2.65
N SER A 205 6.79 -1.59 1.68
CA SER A 205 8.22 -1.82 1.81
C SER A 205 8.95 -1.50 0.50
N PHE A 206 10.27 -1.57 0.53
CA PHE A 206 11.04 -1.74 -0.68
C PHE A 206 11.80 -3.07 -0.64
N SER A 207 12.02 -3.67 -1.82
CA SER A 207 12.81 -4.88 -1.94
C SER A 207 14.03 -4.68 -2.80
N ILE A 208 15.12 -5.39 -2.47
CA ILE A 208 16.29 -5.56 -3.34
C ILE A 208 16.33 -7.01 -3.79
N ARG A 209 16.42 -7.22 -5.10
CA ARG A 209 16.46 -8.54 -5.72
C ARG A 209 17.69 -8.69 -6.62
N ASP A 210 18.17 -9.91 -6.77
CA ASP A 210 19.22 -10.21 -7.74
C ASP A 210 18.68 -10.22 -9.18
N GLU A 211 19.56 -10.38 -10.15
CA GLU A 211 19.22 -10.46 -11.58
C GLU A 211 18.31 -11.65 -11.94
N ASN A 212 18.14 -12.64 -11.05
CA ASN A 212 17.28 -13.80 -11.20
C ASN A 212 15.94 -13.64 -10.50
N GLY A 213 15.71 -12.49 -9.85
CA GLY A 213 14.49 -12.18 -9.10
C GLY A 213 14.48 -12.73 -7.67
N ASN A 214 15.58 -13.34 -7.21
CA ASN A 214 15.66 -13.79 -5.82
C ASN A 214 15.72 -12.61 -4.88
N LEU A 215 14.98 -12.67 -3.79
CA LEU A 215 14.99 -11.66 -2.75
C LEU A 215 16.34 -11.64 -2.03
N VAL A 216 16.97 -10.48 -1.96
CA VAL A 216 18.22 -10.22 -1.26
C VAL A 216 17.96 -9.49 0.04
N PHE A 217 17.03 -8.52 0.00
CA PHE A 217 16.60 -7.74 1.14
C PHE A 217 15.14 -7.29 0.94
N ASP A 218 14.42 -7.19 2.02
CA ASP A 218 13.13 -6.48 2.09
C ASP A 218 13.10 -5.65 3.36
N SER A 219 12.58 -4.42 3.27
CA SER A 219 12.50 -3.55 4.44
C SER A 219 11.40 -3.97 5.42
N GLY A 220 10.50 -4.86 5.02
CA GLY A 220 9.41 -5.34 5.87
C GLY A 220 8.58 -4.18 6.42
N ASP A 221 8.36 -4.17 7.74
CA ASP A 221 7.61 -3.13 8.44
C ASP A 221 8.47 -1.92 8.88
N GLN A 222 9.75 -1.85 8.46
CA GLN A 222 10.69 -0.82 8.94
C GLN A 222 10.22 0.61 8.63
N ILE A 223 9.48 0.82 7.54
CA ILE A 223 8.98 2.15 7.17
C ILE A 223 7.89 2.58 8.17
N GLU A 224 6.88 1.75 8.41
CA GLU A 224 5.82 2.05 9.37
C GLU A 224 6.39 2.18 10.80
N GLN A 225 7.30 1.27 11.20
CA GLN A 225 7.98 1.35 12.51
C GLN A 225 8.77 2.66 12.68
N PHE A 226 9.41 3.14 11.61
CA PHE A 226 10.10 4.42 11.65
C PHE A 226 9.13 5.59 11.76
N LEU A 227 8.07 5.62 10.96
CA LEU A 227 7.04 6.67 11.00
C LEU A 227 6.34 6.73 12.36
N ALA A 228 6.17 5.57 13.00
CA ALA A 228 5.62 5.43 14.36
C ALA A 228 6.63 5.78 15.47
N SER A 229 7.91 5.95 15.15
CA SER A 229 8.95 6.15 16.18
C SER A 229 9.11 7.61 16.61
N GLU A 230 9.70 7.81 17.80
CA GLU A 230 10.11 9.14 18.27
C GLU A 230 11.27 9.75 17.45
N GLU A 231 11.95 8.97 16.62
CA GLU A 231 13.05 9.44 15.78
C GLU A 231 12.54 10.19 14.55
N CYS A 232 11.35 9.83 14.08
CA CYS A 232 10.74 10.46 12.91
C CYS A 232 10.22 11.85 13.23
N ARG A 233 10.70 12.85 12.49
CA ARG A 233 10.33 14.26 12.67
C ARG A 233 10.07 14.94 11.33
N LEU A 234 8.98 15.69 11.28
CA LEU A 234 8.51 16.48 10.14
C LEU A 234 8.83 17.97 10.32
N GLY A 235 8.65 18.69 9.21
CA GLY A 235 8.81 20.14 9.13
C GLY A 235 10.27 20.57 9.02
N THR A 236 10.50 21.81 8.60
CA THR A 236 11.83 22.38 8.31
C THR A 236 12.78 22.31 9.53
N ASN A 237 12.21 22.44 10.73
CA ASN A 237 12.99 22.39 11.98
C ASN A 237 12.98 21.00 12.64
N ARG A 238 12.40 20.00 12.00
CA ARG A 238 12.24 18.64 12.53
C ARG A 238 11.67 18.60 13.95
N SER A 239 10.62 19.40 14.19
CA SER A 239 10.03 19.58 15.50
C SER A 239 8.67 18.88 15.67
N ILE A 240 8.10 18.35 14.59
CA ILE A 240 6.78 17.74 14.58
C ILE A 240 6.96 16.22 14.58
N ALA A 241 6.21 15.51 15.41
CA ALA A 241 6.25 14.07 15.46
C ALA A 241 5.56 13.47 14.22
N CYS A 242 6.17 12.49 13.58
CA CYS A 242 5.51 11.77 12.48
C CYS A 242 4.28 11.00 12.94
N GLN A 243 4.27 10.56 14.19
CA GLN A 243 3.14 9.85 14.81
C GLN A 243 1.83 10.62 14.72
N ASP A 244 1.88 11.96 14.79
CA ASP A 244 0.69 12.82 14.70
C ASP A 244 0.04 12.79 13.29
N TYR A 245 0.74 12.21 12.30
CA TYR A 245 0.35 12.13 10.89
C TYR A 245 0.65 10.75 10.29
N PHE A 246 0.78 9.74 11.13
CA PHE A 246 1.08 8.37 10.73
C PHE A 246 0.07 7.88 9.70
N ASN A 247 0.55 7.28 8.61
CA ASN A 247 -0.27 6.74 7.52
C ASN A 247 -1.41 7.67 7.04
N SER A 248 -1.17 9.00 7.04
CA SER A 248 -2.15 9.96 6.50
C SER A 248 -2.32 9.80 5.00
N GLY A 249 -3.54 9.94 4.52
CA GLY A 249 -3.85 10.10 3.10
C GLY A 249 -3.28 11.40 2.52
N HIS A 250 -3.26 11.54 1.21
CA HIS A 250 -2.83 12.76 0.52
C HIS A 250 -4.01 13.67 0.14
N ASP A 251 -5.21 13.13 0.09
CA ASP A 251 -6.44 13.86 -0.25
C ASP A 251 -6.88 14.72 0.92
N GLU A 252 -6.74 14.23 2.12
CA GLU A 252 -7.09 14.89 3.36
C GLU A 252 -5.88 15.63 3.93
N ILE A 253 -6.07 16.87 4.33
CA ILE A 253 -4.95 17.73 4.78
C ILE A 253 -4.28 17.18 6.05
N ASN A 254 -5.06 16.57 6.93
CA ASN A 254 -4.59 16.06 8.20
C ASN A 254 -5.46 14.88 8.65
N ALA A 255 -5.15 13.71 8.16
CA ALA A 255 -5.87 12.48 8.49
C ALA A 255 -4.92 11.40 8.97
N MET A 256 -4.53 11.50 10.25
CA MET A 256 -3.75 10.45 10.92
C MET A 256 -4.48 9.12 10.76
N ASP A 257 -3.72 8.08 10.38
CA ASP A 257 -4.14 6.68 10.30
C ASP A 257 -5.06 6.30 9.12
N SER A 258 -5.53 7.28 8.34
CA SER A 258 -6.56 7.07 7.29
C SER A 258 -6.19 6.08 6.18
N ARG A 259 -4.91 5.65 6.11
CA ARG A 259 -4.45 4.66 5.11
C ARG A 259 -4.00 3.33 5.70
N SER A 260 -4.07 3.15 7.02
CA SER A 260 -3.62 1.91 7.67
C SER A 260 -4.45 0.69 7.27
N ASP A 261 -5.73 0.86 7.01
CA ASP A 261 -6.64 -0.19 6.53
C ASP A 261 -6.38 -0.66 5.09
N ALA A 262 -5.69 0.18 4.30
CA ALA A 262 -5.46 -0.05 2.88
C ALA A 262 -3.98 -0.40 2.60
N LYS A 263 -3.16 0.60 2.24
CA LYS A 263 -1.78 0.38 1.78
C LYS A 263 -0.73 1.10 2.65
N GLY A 264 -1.14 1.77 3.73
CA GLY A 264 -0.25 2.48 4.67
C GLY A 264 0.44 3.69 4.04
N PRO A 265 1.77 3.83 4.19
CA PRO A 265 2.52 5.00 3.71
C PRO A 265 2.72 5.04 2.19
N GLU A 266 2.46 3.96 1.49
CA GLU A 266 2.55 3.79 0.04
C GLU A 266 3.93 4.17 -0.55
N PRO A 267 4.94 3.30 -0.40
CA PRO A 267 6.22 3.45 -1.10
C PRO A 267 6.01 3.27 -2.60
N GLU A 268 6.07 4.35 -3.37
CA GLU A 268 5.69 4.37 -4.78
C GLU A 268 6.88 4.65 -5.69
N GLY A 269 7.19 5.92 -5.92
CA GLY A 269 8.28 6.32 -6.79
C GLY A 269 9.66 6.08 -6.18
N LEU A 270 10.65 5.72 -7.00
CA LEU A 270 12.03 5.60 -6.55
C LEU A 270 13.04 6.05 -7.61
N THR A 271 14.20 6.52 -7.14
CA THR A 271 15.38 6.71 -8.00
C THR A 271 16.66 6.37 -7.25
N ILE A 272 17.69 5.97 -7.99
CA ILE A 272 19.00 5.58 -7.45
C ILE A 272 20.07 6.56 -7.93
N GLY A 273 20.89 7.05 -7.00
CA GLY A 273 21.99 7.95 -7.28
C GLY A 273 23.32 7.44 -6.70
N ALA A 274 24.41 7.63 -7.45
CA ALA A 274 25.75 7.35 -6.94
C ALA A 274 26.47 8.67 -6.62
N ILE A 275 27.05 8.78 -5.42
CA ILE A 275 27.85 9.91 -4.97
C ILE A 275 29.13 9.37 -4.33
N GLY A 276 30.28 9.65 -4.95
CA GLY A 276 31.54 9.03 -4.54
C GLY A 276 31.53 7.53 -4.75
N ASP A 277 31.77 6.76 -3.69
CA ASP A 277 31.75 5.30 -3.67
C ASP A 277 30.46 4.72 -3.08
N LYS A 278 29.49 5.60 -2.79
CA LYS A 278 28.20 5.22 -2.19
C LYS A 278 27.08 5.22 -3.22
N THR A 279 26.13 4.35 -3.01
CA THR A 279 24.88 4.26 -3.80
C THR A 279 23.68 4.52 -2.88
N PHE A 280 22.83 5.46 -3.27
CA PHE A 280 21.68 5.89 -2.50
C PHE A 280 20.39 5.57 -3.22
N LEU A 281 19.41 5.10 -2.47
CA LEU A 281 18.02 5.00 -2.86
C LEU A 281 17.28 6.23 -2.32
N PHE A 282 16.53 6.90 -3.19
CA PHE A 282 15.55 7.92 -2.85
C PHE A 282 14.19 7.33 -3.18
N MET A 283 13.30 7.23 -2.21
CA MET A 283 12.00 6.58 -2.33
C MET A 283 10.91 7.50 -1.81
N ALA A 284 9.92 7.75 -2.66
CA ALA A 284 8.74 8.53 -2.31
C ALA A 284 7.76 7.69 -1.48
N LEU A 285 7.08 8.36 -0.56
CA LEU A 285 5.88 7.87 0.10
C LEU A 285 4.69 8.68 -0.43
N GLU A 286 3.85 8.08 -1.28
CA GLU A 286 2.78 8.81 -1.98
C GLU A 286 1.80 9.45 -0.99
N ARG A 287 1.24 8.65 -0.08
CA ARG A 287 0.15 9.09 0.80
C ARG A 287 0.65 9.91 1.99
N MET A 288 1.59 9.38 2.77
CA MET A 288 2.19 10.13 3.88
C MET A 288 2.98 11.34 3.38
N GLY A 289 3.49 11.25 2.17
CA GLY A 289 4.37 12.27 1.56
C GLY A 289 5.82 12.11 1.93
N GLY A 290 6.66 12.86 1.23
CA GLY A 290 8.10 12.95 1.52
C GLY A 290 8.95 11.85 0.89
N ILE A 291 10.24 11.97 1.13
CA ILE A 291 11.29 11.14 0.52
C ILE A 291 12.12 10.46 1.61
N LEU A 292 12.15 9.15 1.61
CA LEU A 292 13.08 8.34 2.39
C LEU A 292 14.40 8.16 1.63
N VAL A 293 15.52 8.26 2.33
CA VAL A 293 16.87 8.10 1.78
C VAL A 293 17.55 6.93 2.46
N TYR A 294 18.06 5.99 1.65
CA TYR A 294 18.83 4.84 2.13
C TYR A 294 20.20 4.75 1.45
N ASP A 295 21.25 4.39 2.19
CA ASP A 295 22.49 3.86 1.64
C ASP A 295 22.27 2.40 1.27
N ILE A 296 22.32 2.06 -0.02
CA ILE A 296 22.17 0.72 -0.56
C ILE A 296 23.48 0.19 -1.19
N THR A 297 24.60 0.75 -0.79
CA THR A 297 25.93 0.33 -1.26
C THR A 297 26.17 -1.16 -0.99
N ASP A 298 25.74 -1.64 0.18
CA ASP A 298 25.61 -3.08 0.46
C ASP A 298 24.14 -3.48 0.26
N PRO A 299 23.81 -4.24 -0.80
CA PRO A 299 22.43 -4.65 -1.06
C PRO A 299 21.81 -5.56 0.00
N GLN A 300 22.63 -6.16 0.88
CA GLN A 300 22.15 -7.03 1.96
C GLN A 300 21.87 -6.27 3.25
N GLN A 301 22.39 -5.04 3.40
CA GLN A 301 22.30 -4.24 4.60
C GLN A 301 22.01 -2.77 4.29
N PRO A 302 20.90 -2.44 3.65
CA PRO A 302 20.48 -1.05 3.45
C PRO A 302 20.38 -0.30 4.77
N GLN A 303 20.84 0.97 4.78
CA GLN A 303 20.82 1.83 5.96
C GLN A 303 19.95 3.05 5.68
N ARG A 304 18.89 3.27 6.46
CA ARG A 304 18.12 4.51 6.39
C ARG A 304 18.98 5.67 6.89
N LEU A 305 19.06 6.70 6.10
CA LEU A 305 19.88 7.88 6.38
C LEU A 305 19.04 9.09 6.75
N ASP A 306 17.97 9.35 6.00
CA ASP A 306 17.15 10.53 6.18
C ASP A 306 15.70 10.30 5.76
N TYR A 307 14.84 11.22 6.18
CA TYR A 307 13.46 11.38 5.72
C TYR A 307 13.16 12.87 5.60
N LEU A 308 12.84 13.33 4.41
CA LEU A 308 12.45 14.70 4.14
C LEU A 308 10.98 14.73 3.70
N ASN A 309 10.17 15.53 4.37
CA ASN A 309 8.77 15.74 4.02
C ASN A 309 8.46 17.23 4.06
N SER A 310 8.10 17.78 2.90
CA SER A 310 7.76 19.19 2.69
C SER A 310 6.24 19.47 2.73
N ARG A 311 5.45 18.44 2.99
CA ARG A 311 3.99 18.59 3.17
C ARG A 311 3.68 19.48 4.37
N ASN A 312 2.67 20.33 4.21
CA ASN A 312 2.17 21.18 5.27
C ASN A 312 0.83 20.61 5.81
N PHE A 313 0.91 19.69 6.75
CA PHE A 313 -0.25 19.01 7.36
C PHE A 313 -1.23 19.94 8.09
N TRP A 314 -0.84 21.18 8.37
CA TRP A 314 -1.65 22.17 9.10
C TRP A 314 -2.10 23.35 8.24
N GLY A 315 -1.86 23.28 6.92
CA GLY A 315 -2.30 24.29 5.96
C GLY A 315 -3.76 24.08 5.55
N GLY A 316 -4.54 25.14 5.51
CA GLY A 316 -5.80 25.14 4.79
C GLY A 316 -7.06 24.80 5.58
N GLY A 317 -7.71 23.74 5.48
CA GLY A 317 -9.10 23.51 5.85
C GLY A 317 -9.38 22.96 7.25
N GLY A 318 -8.37 22.70 8.07
CA GLY A 318 -8.53 22.02 9.37
C GLY A 318 -8.46 20.48 9.25
N ASP A 319 -8.58 19.80 10.39
CA ASP A 319 -8.46 18.34 10.45
C ASP A 319 -9.51 17.64 9.58
N GLY A 320 -9.08 16.73 8.72
CA GLY A 320 -9.94 15.92 7.85
C GLY A 320 -10.58 16.68 6.68
N ALA A 321 -10.13 17.89 6.36
CA ALA A 321 -10.61 18.61 5.19
C ALA A 321 -10.01 17.99 3.93
N ASP A 322 -10.87 17.54 3.02
CA ASP A 322 -10.51 17.05 1.70
C ASP A 322 -10.13 18.21 0.76
N ILE A 323 -9.06 18.04 -0.01
CA ILE A 323 -8.54 19.09 -0.90
C ILE A 323 -9.49 19.29 -2.07
N GLU A 324 -10.06 18.23 -2.62
CA GLU A 324 -11.01 18.30 -3.73
C GLU A 324 -12.29 19.04 -3.31
N ASP A 325 -12.82 18.70 -2.13
CA ASP A 325 -13.97 19.39 -1.54
C ASP A 325 -13.69 20.89 -1.34
N LEU A 326 -12.49 21.24 -0.88
CA LEU A 326 -12.10 22.66 -0.72
C LEU A 326 -12.02 23.40 -2.04
N ILE A 327 -11.61 22.74 -3.12
CA ILE A 327 -11.56 23.30 -4.47
C ILE A 327 -12.98 23.46 -5.01
N ASP A 328 -13.81 22.45 -4.90
CA ASP A 328 -15.20 22.44 -5.41
C ASP A 328 -16.08 23.46 -4.70
N ASP A 329 -15.88 23.64 -3.40
CA ASP A 329 -16.55 24.66 -2.60
C ASP A 329 -16.01 26.09 -2.85
N GLY A 330 -14.94 26.23 -3.64
CA GLY A 330 -14.27 27.49 -3.95
C GLY A 330 -13.53 28.11 -2.76
N LEU A 331 -13.20 27.30 -1.76
CA LEU A 331 -12.43 27.70 -0.58
C LEU A 331 -10.91 27.66 -0.85
N LEU A 332 -10.47 26.82 -1.78
CA LEU A 332 -9.09 26.71 -2.25
C LEU A 332 -9.06 26.77 -3.78
N ALA A 333 -8.20 27.62 -4.34
CA ALA A 333 -7.97 27.61 -5.78
C ALA A 333 -6.94 26.54 -6.14
N GLU A 334 -7.17 25.77 -7.22
CA GLU A 334 -6.21 24.74 -7.70
C GLU A 334 -4.77 25.28 -7.81
N SER A 335 -4.60 26.53 -8.26
CA SER A 335 -3.29 27.19 -8.38
C SER A 335 -2.58 27.42 -7.04
N ASP A 336 -3.30 27.37 -5.95
CA ASP A 336 -2.80 27.70 -4.62
C ASP A 336 -2.58 26.46 -3.74
N VAL A 337 -2.94 25.26 -4.21
CA VAL A 337 -2.82 23.98 -3.49
C VAL A 337 -1.41 23.82 -2.95
N GLY A 338 -0.39 23.81 -3.79
CA GLY A 338 0.99 23.62 -3.37
C GLY A 338 1.50 24.70 -2.39
N ALA A 339 0.97 25.93 -2.46
CA ALA A 339 1.34 27.00 -1.54
C ALA A 339 0.71 26.82 -0.13
N VAL A 340 -0.44 26.15 -0.05
CA VAL A 340 -1.19 25.96 1.19
C VAL A 340 -0.78 24.65 1.86
N VAL A 341 -0.72 23.55 1.10
CA VAL A 341 -0.53 22.20 1.65
C VAL A 341 0.88 21.64 1.45
N GLY A 342 1.75 22.35 0.73
CA GLY A 342 3.09 21.90 0.40
C GLY A 342 3.10 20.86 -0.72
N ASP A 343 4.08 19.98 -0.71
CA ASP A 343 4.24 18.93 -1.72
C ASP A 343 3.43 17.69 -1.32
N LEU A 344 2.51 17.27 -2.20
CA LEU A 344 1.62 16.12 -2.01
C LEU A 344 1.74 15.13 -3.15
N GLY A 345 1.67 13.82 -2.86
CA GLY A 345 1.72 12.75 -3.84
C GLY A 345 3.06 12.75 -4.61
N PRO A 346 4.21 12.59 -3.92
CA PRO A 346 5.49 12.48 -4.63
C PRO A 346 5.57 11.12 -5.34
N GLU A 347 5.60 11.13 -6.68
CA GLU A 347 5.57 9.94 -7.54
C GLU A 347 6.82 9.86 -8.43
N GLY A 348 7.03 10.84 -9.30
CA GLY A 348 8.12 10.84 -10.26
C GLY A 348 9.44 11.37 -9.68
N LEU A 349 10.49 10.54 -9.62
CA LEU A 349 11.80 10.92 -9.10
C LEU A 349 12.90 10.79 -10.15
N VAL A 350 13.79 11.78 -10.18
CA VAL A 350 15.02 11.74 -11.02
C VAL A 350 16.21 12.22 -10.21
N PHE A 351 17.26 11.40 -10.15
CA PHE A 351 18.56 11.81 -9.63
C PHE A 351 19.44 12.35 -10.77
N ILE A 352 19.98 13.55 -10.59
CA ILE A 352 20.92 14.19 -11.53
C ILE A 352 22.30 14.24 -10.87
N PRO A 353 23.30 13.52 -11.41
CA PRO A 353 24.65 13.53 -10.84
C PRO A 353 25.30 14.91 -10.96
N ALA A 354 26.27 15.20 -10.11
CA ALA A 354 26.97 16.49 -10.07
C ALA A 354 27.58 16.90 -11.42
N SER A 355 28.02 15.93 -12.23
CA SER A 355 28.57 16.18 -13.57
C SER A 355 27.58 16.78 -14.56
N ASP A 356 26.29 16.49 -14.38
CA ASP A 356 25.21 16.87 -15.28
C ASP A 356 24.33 17.99 -14.69
N SER A 357 24.60 18.34 -13.42
CA SER A 357 23.88 19.40 -12.71
C SER A 357 24.44 20.79 -13.03
N PRO A 358 23.60 21.78 -13.27
CA PRO A 358 24.04 23.14 -13.52
C PRO A 358 24.71 23.83 -12.31
N SER A 359 24.41 23.37 -11.09
CA SER A 359 25.00 23.87 -9.85
C SER A 359 26.35 23.18 -9.53
N GLY A 360 26.64 22.05 -10.17
CA GLY A 360 27.78 21.20 -9.83
C GLY A 360 27.60 20.36 -8.57
N MET A 361 26.38 20.41 -7.95
CA MET A 361 25.96 19.55 -6.87
C MET A 361 25.00 18.49 -7.41
N PRO A 362 24.96 17.25 -6.86
CA PRO A 362 23.91 16.30 -7.23
C PRO A 362 22.53 16.87 -6.90
N LEU A 363 21.55 16.58 -7.75
CA LEU A 363 20.17 17.03 -7.52
C LEU A 363 19.22 15.83 -7.48
N LEU A 364 18.21 15.94 -6.63
CA LEU A 364 17.02 15.14 -6.67
C LEU A 364 15.84 16.00 -7.13
N VAL A 365 15.19 15.60 -8.22
CA VAL A 365 13.99 16.25 -8.75
C VAL A 365 12.80 15.34 -8.45
N VAL A 366 11.74 15.91 -7.89
CA VAL A 366 10.53 15.20 -7.48
C VAL A 366 9.32 15.87 -8.11
N GLY A 367 8.52 15.11 -8.84
CA GLY A 367 7.20 15.52 -9.29
C GLY A 367 6.17 15.08 -8.25
N ASN A 368 5.35 16.01 -7.80
CA ASN A 368 4.29 15.80 -6.82
C ASN A 368 2.95 15.93 -7.56
N GLU A 369 2.29 14.81 -7.83
CA GLU A 369 1.14 14.78 -8.74
C GLU A 369 -0.08 15.49 -8.16
N VAL A 370 -0.40 15.26 -6.87
CA VAL A 370 -1.59 15.81 -6.21
C VAL A 370 -1.49 17.32 -6.05
N SER A 371 -0.35 17.83 -5.57
CA SER A 371 -0.14 19.28 -5.46
C SER A 371 0.23 19.96 -6.78
N GLY A 372 0.52 19.21 -7.85
CA GLY A 372 0.96 19.74 -9.15
C GLY A 372 2.30 20.50 -9.07
N THR A 373 3.14 20.21 -8.08
CA THR A 373 4.42 20.89 -7.86
C THR A 373 5.59 20.06 -8.35
N THR A 374 6.72 20.71 -8.59
CA THR A 374 8.00 20.04 -8.84
C THR A 374 9.03 20.61 -7.89
N SER A 375 9.58 19.74 -7.04
CA SER A 375 10.58 20.10 -6.05
C SER A 375 11.98 19.69 -6.51
N VAL A 376 12.98 20.53 -6.24
CA VAL A 376 14.39 20.29 -6.59
C VAL A 376 15.23 20.44 -5.33
N TYR A 377 15.91 19.36 -4.96
CA TYR A 377 16.79 19.31 -3.80
C TYR A 377 18.24 19.17 -4.23
N GLU A 378 19.14 19.97 -3.64
CA GLU A 378 20.57 19.69 -3.68
C GLU A 378 20.89 18.58 -2.67
N VAL A 379 21.60 17.54 -3.11
CA VAL A 379 21.98 16.42 -2.26
C VAL A 379 23.39 16.60 -1.74
N GLU A 380 23.50 16.82 -0.44
CA GLU A 380 24.80 16.91 0.24
C GLU A 380 25.04 15.64 1.07
N THR A 381 26.23 15.10 0.99
CA THR A 381 26.67 13.98 1.83
C THR A 381 27.59 14.52 2.91
N LEU A 382 27.19 14.31 4.17
CA LEU A 382 28.04 14.61 5.32
C LEU A 382 28.93 13.39 5.59
N PHE A 383 29.96 13.18 4.76
CA PHE A 383 31.01 12.23 5.12
C PHE A 383 31.96 12.92 6.09
N ASP A 384 32.24 12.28 7.23
CA ASP A 384 33.36 12.70 8.07
C ASP A 384 34.64 12.64 7.22
N GLU A 385 35.29 13.78 6.97
CA GLU A 385 36.62 13.80 6.38
C GLU A 385 37.56 13.11 7.42
N GLU A 386 37.99 11.87 7.12
CA GLU A 386 39.04 11.20 7.89
C GLU A 386 40.42 11.89 7.73
#